data_8bd98e6a2f713a4b54262ffa41bcca37
#
_entry.id   8bd98e6a2f713a4b54262ffa41bcca37
#
_cell.length_a   1.000
_cell.length_b   1.000
_cell.length_c   1.000
_cell.angle_alpha   90.00
_cell.angle_beta   90.00
_cell.angle_gamma   90.00
#
_symmetry.space_group_name_H-M   'P 1'
#
loop_
_entity.id
_entity.type
_entity.pdbx_description
1 polymer ?
#
loop_
_entity_poly.entity_id
_entity_poly.type
_entity_poly.pdbx_seq_one_letter_code
_entity_poly.pdbx_strand_id
1 'polypeptide(L)'
;LQVKTLNKPSYRKTSLDYGWLIVALAALGLFFSGPGQTYSVSIFINSYIETFGWSRSLVSSFYSAGTLIAGFLLPLIGKVIDKKGHRKMFICIATLLGIACLWMSFVRHPLMLLVGFLFLRLFGQGSMSLLPATLVPQWFIRKRGVALSLMALGGVLGSAAIPPLNNWLILQFGTAIAWRVWTFLLIGFMAPISWVFIRNKPEDIGLLPDGEVIGTKEALTDAEREKQPLDFSWSTQEAMKTRAFWLMLFCMVVPSMVNTGITFHMVSIMEGKGFNSTFAASLLGLTAIIQFPFTFLAGYLADRIKVHYIKAINFIVFLIAIGVILYGSSKELLMAYAVFNGVFVAFDSVTTGVLWPNYFGRKHLGSIRGIAMTAMVVGSALGPLPFGFAYDILGGYKEILLLMMIFPILAAIASIVSPPPKYQD
;
A
#
# COMPACT_ATOMS: atom_id res chain seq x y z
N LEU A 1 41.17 -49.83 -2.99
CA LEU A 1 39.90 -49.24 -2.52
C LEU A 1 39.60 -48.00 -3.36
N GLN A 2 38.73 -48.21 -4.41
CA GLN A 2 38.27 -47.12 -5.28
C GLN A 2 37.20 -46.30 -4.53
N VAL A 3 37.49 -45.02 -4.35
CA VAL A 3 36.51 -44.06 -3.87
C VAL A 3 35.54 -43.75 -5.00
N LYS A 4 34.32 -44.24 -4.93
CA LYS A 4 33.23 -43.86 -5.82
C LYS A 4 32.96 -42.38 -5.68
N THR A 5 33.29 -41.58 -6.69
CA THR A 5 32.82 -40.21 -6.85
C THR A 5 31.30 -40.20 -7.00
N LEU A 6 30.62 -39.85 -5.94
CA LEU A 6 29.19 -39.57 -6.00
C LEU A 6 28.93 -38.35 -6.90
N ASN A 7 28.26 -38.60 -8.02
CA ASN A 7 27.76 -37.56 -8.92
C ASN A 7 26.97 -36.53 -8.12
N LYS A 8 27.50 -35.30 -8.02
CA LYS A 8 26.74 -34.17 -7.45
C LYS A 8 25.54 -33.86 -8.36
N PRO A 9 24.32 -33.92 -7.87
CA PRO A 9 23.18 -33.57 -8.70
C PRO A 9 23.23 -32.10 -9.10
N SER A 10 22.93 -31.84 -10.37
CA SER A 10 22.90 -30.54 -11.05
C SER A 10 21.78 -29.60 -10.54
N TYR A 11 21.69 -29.36 -9.22
CA TYR A 11 20.64 -28.54 -8.59
C TYR A 11 20.96 -27.04 -8.51
N ARG A 12 22.07 -26.58 -9.05
CA ARG A 12 22.54 -25.18 -8.85
C ARG A 12 21.74 -24.10 -9.58
N LYS A 13 20.97 -24.43 -10.62
CA LYS A 13 20.18 -23.44 -11.39
C LYS A 13 18.72 -23.25 -10.88
N THR A 14 18.13 -24.28 -10.31
CA THR A 14 16.71 -24.28 -9.91
C THR A 14 16.39 -23.58 -8.59
N SER A 15 17.36 -23.39 -7.71
CA SER A 15 17.18 -22.84 -6.37
C SER A 15 17.00 -21.30 -6.36
N LEU A 16 17.80 -20.59 -7.15
CA LEU A 16 17.69 -19.13 -7.29
C LEU A 16 16.38 -18.75 -7.99
N ASP A 17 15.93 -19.62 -8.92
CA ASP A 17 14.71 -19.39 -9.70
C ASP A 17 13.45 -19.46 -8.84
N TYR A 18 13.39 -20.34 -7.83
CA TYR A 18 12.19 -20.46 -6.99
C TYR A 18 11.99 -19.24 -6.05
N GLY A 19 13.05 -18.66 -5.51
CA GLY A 19 12.95 -17.42 -4.74
C GLY A 19 12.35 -16.28 -5.56
N TRP A 20 12.77 -16.13 -6.81
CA TRP A 20 12.22 -15.12 -7.72
C TRP A 20 10.78 -15.44 -8.15
N LEU A 21 10.42 -16.72 -8.27
CA LEU A 21 9.03 -17.13 -8.44
C LEU A 21 8.16 -16.67 -7.25
N ILE A 22 8.65 -16.82 -6.02
CA ILE A 22 7.96 -16.30 -4.82
C ILE A 22 7.80 -14.79 -4.88
N VAL A 23 8.80 -14.04 -5.37
CA VAL A 23 8.69 -12.58 -5.58
C VAL A 23 7.60 -12.25 -6.60
N ALA A 24 7.55 -12.97 -7.72
CA ALA A 24 6.50 -12.79 -8.74
C ALA A 24 5.10 -13.10 -8.18
N LEU A 25 4.96 -14.17 -7.40
CA LEU A 25 3.70 -14.52 -6.73
C LEU A 25 3.30 -13.50 -5.66
N ALA A 26 4.27 -12.97 -4.94
CA ALA A 26 4.07 -11.89 -3.97
C ALA A 26 3.62 -10.58 -4.67
N ALA A 27 4.22 -10.25 -5.81
CA ALA A 27 3.79 -9.14 -6.66
C ALA A 27 2.35 -9.34 -7.17
N LEU A 28 2.03 -10.56 -7.63
CA LEU A 28 0.67 -10.93 -8.02
C LEU A 28 -0.30 -10.80 -6.84
N GLY A 29 0.11 -11.17 -5.62
CA GLY A 29 -0.66 -10.95 -4.39
C GLY A 29 -0.96 -9.46 -4.15
N LEU A 30 0.02 -8.58 -4.32
CA LEU A 30 -0.19 -7.13 -4.23
C LEU A 30 -1.13 -6.61 -5.33
N PHE A 31 -1.02 -7.10 -6.56
CA PHE A 31 -1.97 -6.80 -7.62
C PHE A 31 -3.40 -7.20 -7.22
N PHE A 32 -3.59 -8.41 -6.73
CA PHE A 32 -4.89 -8.94 -6.30
C PHE A 32 -5.40 -8.36 -4.98
N SER A 33 -4.62 -7.54 -4.27
CA SER A 33 -5.13 -6.71 -3.18
C SER A 33 -6.04 -5.59 -3.69
N GLY A 34 -5.98 -5.30 -4.98
CA GLY A 34 -6.64 -4.20 -5.67
C GLY A 34 -8.12 -3.99 -5.35
N PRO A 35 -8.99 -5.01 -5.36
CA PRO A 35 -10.41 -4.84 -5.03
C PRO A 35 -10.68 -4.18 -3.68
N GLY A 36 -9.76 -4.34 -2.71
CA GLY A 36 -9.85 -3.68 -1.40
C GLY A 36 -9.13 -2.34 -1.29
N GLN A 37 -8.44 -1.91 -2.34
CA GLN A 37 -7.71 -0.64 -2.36
C GLN A 37 -8.62 0.55 -2.66
N THR A 38 -8.28 1.71 -2.12
CA THR A 38 -9.09 2.93 -2.28
C THR A 38 -9.29 3.31 -3.74
N TYR A 39 -8.26 3.21 -4.57
CA TYR A 39 -8.33 3.53 -6.01
C TYR A 39 -9.28 2.63 -6.80
N SER A 40 -9.48 1.39 -6.33
CA SER A 40 -10.44 0.46 -6.93
C SER A 40 -11.86 0.73 -6.45
N VAL A 41 -12.04 0.84 -5.13
CA VAL A 41 -13.36 1.09 -4.50
C VAL A 41 -13.97 2.40 -4.99
N SER A 42 -13.17 3.45 -5.19
CA SER A 42 -13.63 4.78 -5.63
C SER A 42 -14.43 4.75 -6.94
N ILE A 43 -14.10 3.83 -7.84
CA ILE A 43 -14.80 3.68 -9.14
C ILE A 43 -16.23 3.17 -8.97
N PHE A 44 -16.49 2.38 -7.91
CA PHE A 44 -17.81 1.81 -7.63
C PHE A 44 -18.75 2.75 -6.87
N ILE A 45 -18.22 3.78 -6.18
CA ILE A 45 -18.99 4.62 -5.25
C ILE A 45 -20.17 5.30 -5.92
N ASN A 46 -19.94 5.97 -7.07
CA ASN A 46 -21.00 6.69 -7.77
C ASN A 46 -22.11 5.75 -8.25
N SER A 47 -21.76 4.55 -8.73
CA SER A 47 -22.77 3.55 -9.14
C SER A 47 -23.71 3.17 -7.98
N TYR A 48 -23.23 3.06 -6.74
CA TYR A 48 -24.08 2.80 -5.58
C TYR A 48 -24.95 4.01 -5.22
N ILE A 49 -24.37 5.22 -5.26
CA ILE A 49 -25.09 6.46 -4.97
C ILE A 49 -26.23 6.66 -5.98
N GLU A 50 -25.95 6.52 -7.28
CA GLU A 50 -26.94 6.69 -8.35
C GLU A 50 -28.02 5.61 -8.32
N THR A 51 -27.65 4.35 -8.06
CA THR A 51 -28.60 3.23 -8.08
C THR A 51 -29.55 3.25 -6.89
N PHE A 52 -29.06 3.65 -5.71
CA PHE A 52 -29.80 3.52 -4.44
C PHE A 52 -30.21 4.87 -3.83
N GLY A 53 -29.77 6.00 -4.37
CA GLY A 53 -30.08 7.33 -3.84
C GLY A 53 -29.42 7.62 -2.49
N TRP A 54 -28.34 6.94 -2.13
CA TRP A 54 -27.65 7.14 -0.85
C TRP A 54 -26.82 8.42 -0.86
N SER A 55 -26.73 9.10 0.30
CA SER A 55 -25.87 10.28 0.43
C SER A 55 -24.40 9.91 0.38
N ARG A 56 -23.55 10.82 -0.08
CA ARG A 56 -22.09 10.62 -0.12
C ARG A 56 -21.50 10.52 1.28
N SER A 57 -22.04 11.28 2.23
CA SER A 57 -21.64 11.22 3.64
C SER A 57 -21.91 9.84 4.25
N LEU A 58 -23.07 9.22 3.96
CA LEU A 58 -23.38 7.87 4.41
C LEU A 58 -22.38 6.84 3.89
N VAL A 59 -22.13 6.86 2.58
CA VAL A 59 -21.19 5.92 1.94
C VAL A 59 -19.76 6.13 2.47
N SER A 60 -19.32 7.39 2.60
CA SER A 60 -18.02 7.74 3.17
C SER A 60 -17.89 7.32 4.62
N SER A 61 -18.95 7.50 5.43
CA SER A 61 -18.99 7.09 6.84
C SER A 61 -18.82 5.57 6.98
N PHE A 62 -19.50 4.81 6.15
CA PHE A 62 -19.41 3.35 6.17
C PHE A 62 -18.03 2.85 5.68
N TYR A 63 -17.46 3.49 4.66
CA TYR A 63 -16.10 3.19 4.24
C TYR A 63 -15.08 3.48 5.36
N SER A 64 -15.22 4.61 6.03
CA SER A 64 -14.35 5.01 7.14
C SER A 64 -14.48 4.06 8.33
N ALA A 65 -15.70 3.75 8.75
CA ALA A 65 -15.96 2.80 9.83
C ALA A 65 -15.40 1.41 9.51
N GLY A 66 -15.67 0.89 8.31
CA GLY A 66 -15.15 -0.40 7.85
C GLY A 66 -13.61 -0.42 7.81
N THR A 67 -12.98 0.68 7.36
CA THR A 67 -11.51 0.81 7.33
C THR A 67 -10.92 0.87 8.73
N LEU A 68 -11.52 1.60 9.67
CA LEU A 68 -11.07 1.66 11.06
C LEU A 68 -11.13 0.29 11.73
N ILE A 69 -12.27 -0.40 11.64
CA ILE A 69 -12.45 -1.73 12.21
C ILE A 69 -11.43 -2.70 11.59
N ALA A 70 -11.25 -2.68 10.27
CA ALA A 70 -10.26 -3.50 9.58
C ALA A 70 -8.84 -3.23 10.10
N GLY A 71 -8.47 -1.97 10.31
CA GLY A 71 -7.17 -1.58 10.85
C GLY A 71 -6.88 -2.16 12.22
N PHE A 72 -7.86 -2.16 13.12
CA PHE A 72 -7.73 -2.77 14.45
C PHE A 72 -7.68 -4.31 14.43
N LEU A 73 -8.26 -4.95 13.41
CA LEU A 73 -8.21 -6.40 13.24
C LEU A 73 -6.90 -6.90 12.59
N LEU A 74 -6.16 -6.04 11.89
CA LEU A 74 -4.95 -6.42 11.17
C LEU A 74 -3.85 -7.07 12.03
N PRO A 75 -3.57 -6.62 13.26
CA PRO A 75 -2.60 -7.27 14.14
C PRO A 75 -2.97 -8.72 14.48
N LEU A 76 -4.27 -9.04 14.54
CA LEU A 76 -4.75 -10.42 14.76
C LEU A 76 -4.45 -11.28 13.53
N ILE A 77 -4.66 -10.74 12.33
CA ILE A 77 -4.31 -11.42 11.07
C ILE A 77 -2.81 -11.71 11.02
N GLY A 78 -1.96 -10.74 11.40
CA GLY A 78 -0.51 -10.93 11.47
C GLY A 78 -0.12 -12.11 12.36
N LYS A 79 -0.68 -12.20 13.58
CA LYS A 79 -0.47 -13.33 14.49
C LYS A 79 -0.91 -14.68 13.88
N VAL A 80 -2.01 -14.68 13.13
CA VAL A 80 -2.50 -15.89 12.46
C VAL A 80 -1.58 -16.29 11.30
N ILE A 81 -1.02 -15.32 10.55
CA ILE A 81 -0.02 -15.58 9.50
C ILE A 81 1.21 -16.26 10.12
N ASP A 82 1.74 -15.72 11.21
CA ASP A 82 2.91 -16.29 11.89
C ASP A 82 2.65 -17.73 12.36
N LYS A 83 1.44 -18.02 12.86
CA LYS A 83 1.07 -19.34 13.38
C LYS A 83 0.74 -20.35 12.28
N LYS A 84 0.02 -19.96 11.23
CA LYS A 84 -0.49 -20.88 10.18
C LYS A 84 0.38 -20.95 8.92
N GLY A 85 1.31 -20.01 8.76
CA GLY A 85 2.20 -19.88 7.62
C GLY A 85 1.56 -19.18 6.41
N HIS A 86 2.40 -18.63 5.56
CA HIS A 86 2.01 -17.79 4.42
C HIS A 86 1.16 -18.52 3.40
N ARG A 87 1.53 -19.78 3.04
CA ARG A 87 0.80 -20.57 2.01
C ARG A 87 -0.69 -20.71 2.33
N LYS A 88 -1.01 -21.20 3.55
CA LYS A 88 -2.40 -21.38 3.98
C LYS A 88 -3.14 -20.04 4.06
N MET A 89 -2.46 -19.02 4.53
CA MET A 89 -3.05 -17.69 4.68
C MET A 89 -3.30 -16.99 3.34
N PHE A 90 -2.43 -17.15 2.33
CA PHE A 90 -2.71 -16.64 0.98
C PHE A 90 -3.98 -17.24 0.39
N ILE A 91 -4.17 -18.56 0.51
CA ILE A 91 -5.36 -19.25 0.02
C ILE A 91 -6.61 -18.74 0.77
N CYS A 92 -6.54 -18.72 2.10
CA CYS A 92 -7.63 -18.29 2.96
C CYS A 92 -8.04 -16.83 2.65
N ILE A 93 -7.07 -15.92 2.60
CA ILE A 93 -7.34 -14.49 2.39
C ILE A 93 -7.79 -14.21 0.96
N ALA A 94 -7.23 -14.86 -0.06
CA ALA A 94 -7.71 -14.74 -1.44
C ALA A 94 -9.17 -15.22 -1.56
N THR A 95 -9.50 -16.34 -0.92
CA THR A 95 -10.87 -16.86 -0.89
C THR A 95 -11.82 -15.92 -0.15
N LEU A 96 -11.44 -15.43 1.04
CA LEU A 96 -12.26 -14.51 1.82
C LEU A 96 -12.45 -13.16 1.12
N LEU A 97 -11.42 -12.64 0.44
CA LEU A 97 -11.53 -11.44 -0.39
C LEU A 97 -12.46 -11.68 -1.58
N GLY A 98 -12.38 -12.86 -2.22
CA GLY A 98 -13.30 -13.25 -3.28
C GLY A 98 -14.75 -13.33 -2.80
N ILE A 99 -14.99 -13.87 -1.61
CA ILE A 99 -16.31 -13.89 -0.97
C ILE A 99 -16.77 -12.45 -0.65
N ALA A 100 -15.88 -11.58 -0.19
CA ALA A 100 -16.21 -10.16 0.03
C ALA A 100 -16.61 -9.46 -1.28
N CYS A 101 -15.91 -9.74 -2.39
CA CYS A 101 -16.30 -9.23 -3.72
C CYS A 101 -17.68 -9.78 -4.15
N LEU A 102 -17.93 -11.08 -3.91
CA LEU A 102 -19.25 -11.67 -4.17
C LEU A 102 -20.35 -11.00 -3.34
N TRP A 103 -20.09 -10.76 -2.06
CA TRP A 103 -20.99 -10.00 -1.18
C TRP A 103 -21.32 -8.61 -1.75
N MET A 104 -20.30 -7.88 -2.24
CA MET A 104 -20.49 -6.57 -2.86
C MET A 104 -21.40 -6.61 -4.09
N SER A 105 -21.45 -7.72 -4.81
CA SER A 105 -22.34 -7.90 -5.96
C SER A 105 -23.84 -7.99 -5.59
N PHE A 106 -24.15 -8.24 -4.33
CA PHE A 106 -25.53 -8.38 -3.80
C PHE A 106 -25.95 -7.21 -2.92
N VAL A 107 -25.14 -6.17 -2.78
CA VAL A 107 -25.44 -5.00 -1.94
C VAL A 107 -26.71 -4.31 -2.44
N ARG A 108 -27.71 -4.20 -1.54
CA ARG A 108 -28.99 -3.50 -1.75
C ARG A 108 -29.37 -2.62 -0.56
N HIS A 109 -28.69 -2.75 0.56
CA HIS A 109 -28.97 -2.03 1.79
C HIS A 109 -27.68 -1.40 2.33
N PRO A 110 -27.71 -0.18 2.92
CA PRO A 110 -26.52 0.51 3.40
C PRO A 110 -25.65 -0.32 4.36
N LEU A 111 -26.25 -1.08 5.29
CA LEU A 111 -25.48 -1.93 6.21
C LEU A 111 -24.72 -3.06 5.50
N MET A 112 -25.24 -3.56 4.38
CA MET A 112 -24.48 -4.53 3.55
C MET A 112 -23.24 -3.90 2.97
N LEU A 113 -23.29 -2.60 2.63
CA LEU A 113 -22.16 -1.83 2.13
C LEU A 113 -21.08 -1.67 3.22
N LEU A 114 -21.47 -1.37 4.47
CA LEU A 114 -20.55 -1.30 5.61
C LEU A 114 -19.81 -2.62 5.82
N VAL A 115 -20.53 -3.75 5.84
CA VAL A 115 -19.96 -5.10 5.99
C VAL A 115 -19.02 -5.41 4.82
N GLY A 116 -19.43 -5.08 3.59
CA GLY A 116 -18.61 -5.24 2.40
C GLY A 116 -17.30 -4.44 2.46
N PHE A 117 -17.37 -3.16 2.83
CA PHE A 117 -16.18 -2.33 3.01
C PHE A 117 -15.26 -2.86 4.10
N LEU A 118 -15.80 -3.30 5.24
CA LEU A 118 -14.99 -3.91 6.29
C LEU A 118 -14.16 -5.08 5.74
N PHE A 119 -14.79 -6.03 5.06
CA PHE A 119 -14.10 -7.21 4.56
C PHE A 119 -13.18 -6.90 3.37
N LEU A 120 -13.55 -6.01 2.46
CA LEU A 120 -12.66 -5.55 1.39
C LEU A 120 -11.40 -4.89 1.95
N ARG A 121 -11.56 -4.04 2.97
CA ARG A 121 -10.43 -3.34 3.60
C ARG A 121 -9.55 -4.32 4.40
N LEU A 122 -10.17 -5.22 5.17
CA LEU A 122 -9.45 -6.20 5.98
C LEU A 122 -8.67 -7.19 5.11
N PHE A 123 -9.34 -7.82 4.13
CA PHE A 123 -8.71 -8.88 3.35
C PHE A 123 -7.94 -8.34 2.14
N GLY A 124 -8.41 -7.28 1.49
CA GLY A 124 -7.75 -6.69 0.32
C GLY A 124 -6.61 -5.76 0.71
N GLN A 125 -6.91 -4.55 1.16
CA GLN A 125 -5.87 -3.57 1.49
C GLN A 125 -4.96 -4.04 2.62
N GLY A 126 -5.53 -4.60 3.69
CA GLY A 126 -4.76 -5.01 4.85
C GLY A 126 -4.01 -6.32 4.60
N SER A 127 -4.75 -7.43 4.64
CA SER A 127 -4.14 -8.77 4.71
C SER A 127 -3.43 -9.18 3.43
N MET A 128 -4.01 -8.89 2.24
CA MET A 128 -3.42 -9.27 0.96
C MET A 128 -2.19 -8.42 0.61
N SER A 129 -2.02 -7.24 1.26
CA SER A 129 -0.78 -6.46 1.17
C SER A 129 0.25 -6.89 2.23
N LEU A 130 -0.19 -7.34 3.41
CA LEU A 130 0.68 -7.79 4.49
C LEU A 130 1.39 -9.09 4.15
N LEU A 131 0.68 -10.05 3.55
CA LEU A 131 1.20 -11.37 3.21
C LEU A 131 2.44 -11.34 2.32
N PRO A 132 2.46 -10.65 1.16
CA PRO A 132 3.65 -10.49 0.33
C PRO A 132 4.81 -9.85 1.08
N ALA A 133 4.52 -8.78 1.82
CA ALA A 133 5.53 -8.01 2.56
C ALA A 133 6.22 -8.82 3.68
N THR A 134 5.56 -9.85 4.19
CA THR A 134 6.12 -10.76 5.20
C THR A 134 6.69 -12.04 4.61
N LEU A 135 6.22 -12.49 3.44
CA LEU A 135 6.70 -13.68 2.75
C LEU A 135 8.08 -13.46 2.11
N VAL A 136 8.26 -12.37 1.34
CA VAL A 136 9.51 -12.12 0.60
C VAL A 136 10.73 -12.07 1.51
N PRO A 137 10.71 -11.43 2.70
CA PRO A 137 11.84 -11.44 3.63
C PRO A 137 12.22 -12.81 4.19
N GLN A 138 11.36 -13.83 4.11
CA GLN A 138 11.72 -15.21 4.49
C GLN A 138 12.65 -15.86 3.46
N TRP A 139 12.55 -15.45 2.19
CA TRP A 139 13.28 -16.03 1.08
C TRP A 139 14.58 -15.29 0.73
N PHE A 140 14.70 -14.02 1.13
CA PHE A 140 15.83 -13.16 0.80
C PHE A 140 16.39 -12.45 2.03
N ILE A 141 17.71 -12.56 2.23
CA ILE A 141 18.47 -11.84 3.27
C ILE A 141 19.34 -10.78 2.59
N ARG A 142 20.26 -11.18 1.71
CA ARG A 142 21.19 -10.27 1.02
C ARG A 142 20.51 -9.44 -0.06
N LYS A 143 19.60 -10.04 -0.84
CA LYS A 143 18.88 -9.39 -1.95
C LYS A 143 17.49 -8.90 -1.57
N ARG A 144 17.21 -8.76 -0.26
CA ARG A 144 15.87 -8.40 0.26
C ARG A 144 15.34 -7.09 -0.32
N GLY A 145 16.17 -6.06 -0.43
CA GLY A 145 15.77 -4.75 -0.99
C GLY A 145 15.28 -4.86 -2.43
N VAL A 146 16.06 -5.51 -3.29
CA VAL A 146 15.70 -5.74 -4.70
C VAL A 146 14.44 -6.61 -4.81
N ALA A 147 14.34 -7.66 -4.01
CA ALA A 147 13.19 -8.55 -4.02
C ALA A 147 11.89 -7.82 -3.60
N LEU A 148 11.93 -7.00 -2.55
CA LEU A 148 10.80 -6.18 -2.12
C LEU A 148 10.44 -5.09 -3.14
N SER A 149 11.42 -4.49 -3.81
CA SER A 149 11.16 -3.50 -4.85
C SER A 149 10.46 -4.12 -6.06
N LEU A 150 10.90 -5.30 -6.51
CA LEU A 150 10.24 -6.03 -7.60
C LEU A 150 8.83 -6.49 -7.21
N MET A 151 8.66 -6.96 -5.96
CA MET A 151 7.33 -7.28 -5.43
C MET A 151 6.39 -6.06 -5.48
N ALA A 152 6.88 -4.87 -5.11
CA ALA A 152 6.08 -3.64 -5.09
C ALA A 152 5.53 -3.26 -6.46
N LEU A 153 6.15 -3.70 -7.57
CA LEU A 153 5.65 -3.50 -8.93
C LEU A 153 4.23 -4.07 -9.13
N GLY A 154 3.89 -5.15 -8.42
CA GLY A 154 2.52 -5.70 -8.45
C GLY A 154 1.47 -4.69 -7.97
N GLY A 155 1.77 -3.94 -6.91
CA GLY A 155 0.90 -2.86 -6.42
C GLY A 155 0.81 -1.68 -7.40
N VAL A 156 1.93 -1.29 -8.02
CA VAL A 156 1.96 -0.22 -9.04
C VAL A 156 1.13 -0.62 -10.26
N LEU A 157 1.33 -1.85 -10.78
CA LEU A 157 0.54 -2.37 -11.89
C LEU A 157 -0.95 -2.46 -11.53
N GLY A 158 -1.27 -2.86 -10.29
CA GLY A 158 -2.65 -2.87 -9.79
C GLY A 158 -3.27 -1.49 -9.80
N SER A 159 -2.58 -0.48 -9.25
CA SER A 159 -3.10 0.90 -9.22
C SER A 159 -3.21 1.55 -10.61
N ALA A 160 -2.38 1.14 -11.56
CA ALA A 160 -2.47 1.60 -12.94
C ALA A 160 -3.61 0.93 -13.73
N ALA A 161 -3.77 -0.39 -13.61
CA ALA A 161 -4.65 -1.17 -14.48
C ALA A 161 -6.07 -1.34 -13.92
N ILE A 162 -6.22 -1.45 -12.58
CA ILE A 162 -7.51 -1.82 -11.98
C ILE A 162 -8.57 -0.72 -12.11
N PRO A 163 -8.29 0.59 -11.90
CA PRO A 163 -9.31 1.61 -12.05
C PRO A 163 -9.92 1.66 -13.47
N PRO A 164 -9.13 1.71 -14.55
CA PRO A 164 -9.68 1.65 -15.91
C PRO A 164 -10.44 0.35 -16.20
N LEU A 165 -9.93 -0.80 -15.72
CA LEU A 165 -10.59 -2.10 -15.87
C LEU A 165 -11.95 -2.13 -15.16
N ASN A 166 -12.00 -1.67 -13.90
CA ASN A 166 -13.26 -1.62 -13.14
C ASN A 166 -14.28 -0.70 -13.82
N ASN A 167 -13.84 0.48 -14.26
CA ASN A 167 -14.72 1.41 -14.96
C ASN A 167 -15.28 0.77 -16.24
N TRP A 168 -14.45 0.12 -17.05
CA TRP A 168 -14.89 -0.59 -18.25
C TRP A 168 -15.89 -1.70 -17.92
N LEU A 169 -15.60 -2.54 -16.89
CA LEU A 169 -16.51 -3.61 -16.46
C LEU A 169 -17.86 -3.05 -16.00
N ILE A 170 -17.88 -1.95 -15.24
CA ILE A 170 -19.10 -1.32 -14.76
C ILE A 170 -19.92 -0.78 -15.91
N LEU A 171 -19.30 -0.07 -16.85
CA LEU A 171 -19.98 0.53 -18.01
C LEU A 171 -20.56 -0.54 -18.96
N GLN A 172 -19.88 -1.67 -19.16
CA GLN A 172 -20.31 -2.72 -20.10
C GLN A 172 -21.27 -3.72 -19.47
N PHE A 173 -21.05 -4.10 -18.21
CA PHE A 173 -21.73 -5.26 -17.58
C PHE A 173 -22.43 -4.90 -16.26
N GLY A 174 -22.24 -3.68 -15.76
CA GLY A 174 -22.79 -3.22 -14.49
C GLY A 174 -21.95 -3.63 -13.27
N THR A 175 -22.26 -2.96 -12.16
CA THR A 175 -21.52 -3.04 -10.88
C THR A 175 -21.47 -4.47 -10.33
N ALA A 176 -22.57 -5.21 -10.38
CA ALA A 176 -22.66 -6.56 -9.83
C ALA A 176 -21.72 -7.54 -10.56
N ILE A 177 -21.69 -7.47 -11.91
CA ILE A 177 -20.83 -8.36 -12.70
C ILE A 177 -19.36 -7.99 -12.52
N ALA A 178 -19.04 -6.71 -12.43
CA ALA A 178 -17.66 -6.26 -12.15
C ALA A 178 -17.13 -6.89 -10.84
N TRP A 179 -17.91 -6.93 -9.76
CA TRP A 179 -17.53 -7.61 -8.53
C TRP A 179 -17.40 -9.14 -8.67
N ARG A 180 -18.28 -9.78 -9.44
CA ARG A 180 -18.21 -11.24 -9.70
C ARG A 180 -16.98 -11.63 -10.50
N VAL A 181 -16.51 -10.78 -11.41
CA VAL A 181 -15.23 -11.00 -12.12
C VAL A 181 -14.09 -11.07 -11.12
N TRP A 182 -14.00 -10.14 -10.15
CA TRP A 182 -13.00 -10.22 -9.08
C TRP A 182 -13.14 -11.45 -8.21
N THR A 183 -14.37 -11.88 -7.92
CA THR A 183 -14.62 -13.15 -7.20
C THR A 183 -14.00 -14.32 -7.94
N PHE A 184 -14.27 -14.45 -9.24
CA PHE A 184 -13.73 -15.52 -10.07
C PHE A 184 -12.20 -15.49 -10.12
N LEU A 185 -11.61 -14.31 -10.33
CA LEU A 185 -10.16 -14.16 -10.40
C LEU A 185 -9.47 -14.49 -9.06
N LEU A 186 -10.07 -14.14 -7.94
CA LEU A 186 -9.50 -14.41 -6.61
C LEU A 186 -9.62 -15.87 -6.21
N ILE A 187 -10.82 -16.47 -6.36
CA ILE A 187 -11.10 -17.86 -5.94
C ILE A 187 -10.63 -18.85 -7.01
N GLY A 188 -10.87 -18.56 -8.29
CA GLY A 188 -10.57 -19.47 -9.40
C GLY A 188 -9.13 -19.40 -9.90
N PHE A 189 -8.42 -18.30 -9.64
CA PHE A 189 -7.07 -18.11 -10.14
C PHE A 189 -6.05 -17.90 -9.00
N MET A 190 -6.21 -16.87 -8.16
CA MET A 190 -5.21 -16.53 -7.14
C MET A 190 -5.10 -17.59 -6.05
N ALA A 191 -6.21 -18.12 -5.54
CA ALA A 191 -6.19 -19.13 -4.49
C ALA A 191 -5.55 -20.46 -4.94
N PRO A 192 -5.89 -21.04 -6.12
CA PRO A 192 -5.21 -22.22 -6.65
C PRO A 192 -3.72 -22.01 -6.94
N ILE A 193 -3.34 -20.88 -7.53
CA ILE A 193 -1.93 -20.55 -7.76
C ILE A 193 -1.17 -20.49 -6.44
N SER A 194 -1.75 -19.86 -5.41
CA SER A 194 -1.16 -19.80 -4.08
C SER A 194 -0.98 -21.19 -3.48
N TRP A 195 -1.95 -22.07 -3.67
CA TRP A 195 -1.84 -23.45 -3.20
C TRP A 195 -0.69 -24.19 -3.88
N VAL A 196 -0.58 -24.11 -5.18
CA VAL A 196 0.40 -24.90 -5.94
C VAL A 196 1.82 -24.39 -5.71
N PHE A 197 2.03 -23.06 -5.79
CA PHE A 197 3.35 -22.47 -5.92
C PHE A 197 3.88 -21.80 -4.66
N ILE A 198 3.05 -21.30 -3.74
CA ILE A 198 3.58 -20.65 -2.53
C ILE A 198 4.13 -21.67 -1.55
N ARG A 199 5.33 -21.41 -1.02
CA ARG A 199 5.95 -22.13 0.10
C ARG A 199 6.27 -21.14 1.20
N ASN A 200 6.23 -21.55 2.46
CA ASN A 200 6.40 -20.64 3.59
C ASN A 200 7.83 -20.17 3.70
N LYS A 201 8.78 -21.08 3.55
CA LYS A 201 10.21 -20.87 3.73
C LYS A 201 11.01 -21.64 2.69
N PRO A 202 12.21 -21.19 2.34
CA PRO A 202 13.09 -21.96 1.45
C PRO A 202 13.46 -23.33 2.01
N GLU A 203 13.57 -23.45 3.35
CA GLU A 203 13.88 -24.72 4.03
C GLU A 203 12.82 -25.80 3.79
N ASP A 204 11.56 -25.42 3.54
CA ASP A 204 10.45 -26.35 3.23
C ASP A 204 10.71 -27.16 1.94
N ILE A 205 11.65 -26.73 1.11
CA ILE A 205 12.05 -27.37 -0.16
C ILE A 205 13.56 -27.65 -0.22
N GLY A 206 14.23 -27.66 0.93
CA GLY A 206 15.66 -28.01 1.03
C GLY A 206 16.62 -26.90 0.57
N LEU A 207 16.17 -25.65 0.54
CA LEU A 207 16.96 -24.48 0.19
C LEU A 207 17.24 -23.60 1.42
N LEU A 208 18.26 -22.74 1.30
CA LEU A 208 18.52 -21.64 2.22
C LEU A 208 18.08 -20.31 1.58
N PRO A 209 17.88 -19.24 2.39
CA PRO A 209 17.63 -17.91 1.86
C PRO A 209 18.68 -17.49 0.80
N ASP A 210 18.27 -16.64 -0.15
CA ASP A 210 19.06 -16.21 -1.30
C ASP A 210 19.47 -17.35 -2.25
N GLY A 211 18.86 -18.55 -2.13
CA GLY A 211 19.09 -19.69 -3.00
C GLY A 211 20.38 -20.47 -2.70
N GLU A 212 20.96 -20.33 -1.52
CA GLU A 212 22.09 -21.12 -1.08
C GLU A 212 21.67 -22.56 -0.77
N VAL A 213 22.50 -23.55 -1.10
CA VAL A 213 22.23 -24.96 -0.82
C VAL A 213 22.79 -25.31 0.57
N ILE A 214 22.01 -26.06 1.35
CA ILE A 214 22.45 -26.56 2.66
C ILE A 214 23.76 -27.36 2.48
N GLY A 215 24.89 -26.83 2.94
CA GLY A 215 26.21 -27.47 2.83
C GLY A 215 27.36 -26.57 2.42
N THR A 216 27.12 -25.35 1.95
CA THR A 216 28.14 -24.35 1.64
C THR A 216 28.12 -23.23 2.67
N LYS A 217 28.52 -23.51 3.91
CA LYS A 217 28.89 -22.47 4.87
C LYS A 217 30.31 -22.02 4.59
N GLU A 218 30.52 -20.98 3.83
CA GLU A 218 31.63 -20.07 4.11
C GLU A 218 31.19 -19.22 5.31
N ALA A 219 31.77 -19.52 6.46
CA ALA A 219 31.61 -18.71 7.66
C ALA A 219 32.07 -17.28 7.34
N LEU A 220 31.17 -16.32 7.51
CA LEU A 220 31.54 -14.91 7.59
C LEU A 220 32.60 -14.80 8.69
N THR A 221 33.77 -14.34 8.34
CA THR A 221 34.91 -14.14 9.26
C THR A 221 34.46 -13.12 10.32
N ASP A 222 34.85 -13.35 11.58
CA ASP A 222 34.54 -12.46 12.71
C ASP A 222 34.95 -10.99 12.46
N ALA A 223 35.91 -10.75 11.58
CA ALA A 223 36.37 -9.44 11.10
C ALA A 223 35.27 -8.67 10.28
N GLU A 224 34.30 -9.34 9.67
CA GLU A 224 33.17 -8.68 8.97
C GLU A 224 32.02 -8.34 9.93
N ARG A 225 31.96 -8.96 11.11
CA ARG A 225 31.01 -8.62 12.18
C ARG A 225 31.40 -7.35 12.92
N GLU A 226 32.68 -7.04 13.05
CA GLU A 226 33.19 -5.84 13.75
C GLU A 226 33.07 -4.54 12.92
N LYS A 227 32.82 -4.62 11.61
CA LYS A 227 32.66 -3.44 10.74
C LYS A 227 31.22 -2.95 10.61
N GLN A 228 30.27 -3.51 11.35
CA GLN A 228 28.91 -2.92 11.41
C GLN A 228 28.98 -1.68 12.31
N PRO A 229 28.53 -0.49 11.81
CA PRO A 229 28.41 0.68 12.68
C PRO A 229 27.57 0.33 13.90
N LEU A 230 27.99 0.77 15.08
CA LEU A 230 27.18 0.69 16.31
C LEU A 230 25.77 1.18 16.00
N ASP A 231 24.80 0.26 15.93
CA ASP A 231 23.45 0.56 15.56
C ASP A 231 22.79 1.27 16.78
N PHE A 232 22.80 2.60 16.75
CA PHE A 232 22.02 3.40 17.68
C PHE A 232 20.57 2.99 17.54
N SER A 233 20.01 2.43 18.59
CA SER A 233 18.63 1.95 18.55
C SER A 233 17.85 2.47 19.73
N TRP A 234 16.93 3.36 19.46
CA TRP A 234 15.95 3.84 20.42
C TRP A 234 14.93 2.75 20.75
N SER A 235 14.58 2.61 22.01
CA SER A 235 13.38 1.86 22.37
C SER A 235 12.12 2.60 21.89
N THR A 236 11.00 1.89 21.74
CA THR A 236 9.73 2.52 21.34
C THR A 236 9.31 3.62 22.32
N GLN A 237 9.53 3.39 23.63
CA GLN A 237 9.19 4.39 24.66
C GLN A 237 10.06 5.63 24.59
N GLU A 238 11.34 5.49 24.34
CA GLU A 238 12.26 6.61 24.13
C GLU A 238 11.92 7.38 22.86
N ALA A 239 11.70 6.68 21.75
CA ALA A 239 11.29 7.30 20.47
C ALA A 239 10.02 8.14 20.66
N MET A 240 9.00 7.63 21.35
CA MET A 240 7.74 8.36 21.62
C MET A 240 7.91 9.58 22.52
N LYS A 241 9.00 9.69 23.30
CA LYS A 241 9.31 10.90 24.08
C LYS A 241 9.89 12.02 23.21
N THR A 242 10.36 11.71 22.01
CA THR A 242 10.97 12.72 21.12
C THR A 242 9.92 13.52 20.36
N ARG A 243 10.15 14.82 20.18
CA ARG A 243 9.34 15.68 19.32
C ARG A 243 9.35 15.17 17.86
N ALA A 244 10.49 14.65 17.41
CA ALA A 244 10.67 14.14 16.06
C ALA A 244 9.70 12.99 15.74
N PHE A 245 9.44 12.09 16.69
CA PHE A 245 8.50 10.99 16.52
C PHE A 245 7.09 11.49 16.16
N TRP A 246 6.53 12.40 16.93
CA TRP A 246 5.15 12.89 16.74
C TRP A 246 5.00 13.77 15.50
N LEU A 247 5.99 14.61 15.21
CA LEU A 247 5.98 15.44 14.01
C LEU A 247 6.08 14.59 12.75
N MET A 248 6.94 13.55 12.74
CA MET A 248 7.04 12.64 11.61
C MET A 248 5.83 11.71 11.51
N LEU A 249 5.22 11.34 12.63
CA LEU A 249 3.94 10.60 12.63
C LEU A 249 2.85 11.44 11.97
N PHE A 250 2.73 12.73 12.31
CA PHE A 250 1.83 13.66 11.64
C PHE A 250 2.11 13.77 10.13
N CYS A 251 3.39 13.88 9.73
CA CYS A 251 3.80 13.87 8.32
C CYS A 251 3.42 12.60 7.57
N MET A 252 3.13 11.48 8.25
CA MET A 252 2.65 10.24 7.63
C MET A 252 1.12 10.15 7.60
N VAL A 253 0.45 10.70 8.61
CA VAL A 253 -1.02 10.73 8.67
C VAL A 253 -1.60 11.62 7.58
N VAL A 254 -0.98 12.79 7.33
CA VAL A 254 -1.47 13.78 6.36
C VAL A 254 -1.64 13.20 4.94
N PRO A 255 -0.63 12.56 4.34
CA PRO A 255 -0.81 11.90 3.05
C PRO A 255 -1.92 10.85 3.06
N SER A 256 -1.95 10.01 4.11
CA SER A 256 -2.95 8.97 4.25
C SER A 256 -4.37 9.52 4.32
N MET A 257 -4.57 10.64 4.98
CA MET A 257 -5.88 11.29 5.11
C MET A 257 -6.27 12.03 3.82
N VAL A 258 -5.45 12.97 3.38
CA VAL A 258 -5.81 13.88 2.28
C VAL A 258 -5.87 13.15 0.95
N ASN A 259 -4.84 12.34 0.63
CA ASN A 259 -4.81 11.62 -0.65
C ASN A 259 -5.90 10.52 -0.72
N THR A 260 -6.22 9.87 0.42
CA THR A 260 -7.34 8.92 0.45
C THR A 260 -8.69 9.64 0.23
N GLY A 261 -8.90 10.81 0.83
CA GLY A 261 -10.11 11.61 0.62
C GLY A 261 -10.30 11.99 -0.84
N ILE A 262 -9.26 12.56 -1.47
CA ILE A 262 -9.28 12.93 -2.90
C ILE A 262 -9.50 11.71 -3.78
N THR A 263 -8.75 10.63 -3.55
CA THR A 263 -8.85 9.40 -4.37
C THR A 263 -10.21 8.75 -4.25
N PHE A 264 -10.80 8.72 -3.04
CA PHE A 264 -12.11 8.12 -2.80
C PHE A 264 -13.22 8.87 -3.56
N HIS A 265 -13.15 10.20 -3.60
CA HIS A 265 -14.14 11.04 -4.29
C HIS A 265 -13.72 11.45 -5.72
N MET A 266 -12.65 10.84 -6.28
CA MET A 266 -12.08 11.25 -7.58
C MET A 266 -13.10 11.30 -8.70
N VAL A 267 -13.95 10.28 -8.84
CA VAL A 267 -14.99 10.23 -9.87
C VAL A 267 -15.94 11.41 -9.72
N SER A 268 -16.45 11.64 -8.51
CA SER A 268 -17.37 12.72 -8.23
C SER A 268 -16.77 14.13 -8.38
N ILE A 269 -15.48 14.28 -8.03
CA ILE A 269 -14.75 15.55 -8.25
C ILE A 269 -14.63 15.83 -9.75
N MET A 270 -14.37 14.80 -10.57
CA MET A 270 -14.26 14.94 -12.02
C MET A 270 -15.62 15.21 -12.66
N GLU A 271 -16.69 14.53 -12.23
CA GLU A 271 -18.05 14.76 -12.71
C GLU A 271 -18.52 16.17 -12.38
N GLY A 272 -18.23 16.70 -11.18
CA GLY A 272 -18.50 18.08 -10.82
C GLY A 272 -17.75 19.12 -11.67
N LYS A 273 -16.72 18.69 -12.40
CA LYS A 273 -15.97 19.51 -13.38
C LYS A 273 -16.39 19.25 -14.83
N GLY A 274 -17.42 18.41 -15.07
CA GLY A 274 -17.93 18.08 -16.40
C GLY A 274 -17.17 16.94 -17.10
N PHE A 275 -16.35 16.17 -16.39
CA PHE A 275 -15.65 15.00 -16.94
C PHE A 275 -16.33 13.71 -16.50
N ASN A 276 -16.21 12.67 -17.32
CA ASN A 276 -16.83 11.36 -17.02
C ASN A 276 -15.94 10.47 -16.14
N SER A 277 -16.51 9.36 -15.66
CA SER A 277 -15.83 8.36 -14.84
C SER A 277 -14.60 7.72 -15.51
N THR A 278 -14.62 7.61 -16.85
CA THR A 278 -13.48 7.09 -17.63
C THR A 278 -12.27 8.00 -17.50
N PHE A 279 -12.49 9.32 -17.55
CA PHE A 279 -11.40 10.27 -17.33
C PHE A 279 -10.87 10.22 -15.90
N ALA A 280 -11.75 10.13 -14.90
CA ALA A 280 -11.34 9.96 -13.50
C ALA A 280 -10.49 8.69 -13.30
N ALA A 281 -10.92 7.55 -13.87
CA ALA A 281 -10.19 6.29 -13.80
C ALA A 281 -8.82 6.38 -14.50
N SER A 282 -8.75 7.08 -15.66
CA SER A 282 -7.49 7.28 -16.37
C SER A 282 -6.51 8.16 -15.61
N LEU A 283 -6.98 9.16 -14.84
CA LEU A 283 -6.12 9.96 -13.96
C LEU A 283 -5.48 9.13 -12.85
N LEU A 284 -6.24 8.23 -12.23
CA LEU A 284 -5.72 7.31 -11.23
C LEU A 284 -4.66 6.37 -11.82
N GLY A 285 -4.93 5.84 -13.01
CA GLY A 285 -3.97 5.01 -13.75
C GLY A 285 -2.70 5.78 -14.13
N LEU A 286 -2.84 7.01 -14.64
CA LEU A 286 -1.71 7.87 -15.00
C LEU A 286 -0.85 8.22 -13.78
N THR A 287 -1.47 8.51 -12.64
CA THR A 287 -0.76 8.73 -11.36
C THR A 287 0.18 7.55 -11.04
N ALA A 288 -0.30 6.31 -11.20
CA ALA A 288 0.51 5.13 -10.93
C ALA A 288 1.65 4.94 -11.96
N ILE A 289 1.39 5.22 -13.23
CA ILE A 289 2.41 5.18 -14.30
C ILE A 289 3.54 6.17 -13.99
N ILE A 290 3.21 7.39 -13.59
CA ILE A 290 4.19 8.40 -13.19
C ILE A 290 4.92 8.02 -11.92
N GLN A 291 4.22 7.45 -10.94
CA GLN A 291 4.82 6.97 -9.68
C GLN A 291 6.00 6.03 -9.94
N PHE A 292 5.91 5.15 -10.93
CA PHE A 292 6.89 4.10 -11.18
C PHE A 292 8.33 4.62 -11.35
N PRO A 293 8.67 5.46 -12.34
CA PRO A 293 10.03 5.97 -12.52
C PRO A 293 10.48 6.86 -11.36
N PHE A 294 9.58 7.65 -10.79
CA PHE A 294 9.91 8.55 -9.69
C PHE A 294 10.18 7.82 -8.37
N THR A 295 9.72 6.58 -8.20
CA THR A 295 10.09 5.73 -7.05
C THR A 295 11.60 5.43 -7.04
N PHE A 296 12.21 5.19 -8.20
CA PHE A 296 13.67 4.98 -8.30
C PHE A 296 14.44 6.28 -8.02
N LEU A 297 13.96 7.40 -8.57
CA LEU A 297 14.55 8.72 -8.31
C LEU A 297 14.47 9.07 -6.82
N ALA A 298 13.33 8.80 -6.18
CA ALA A 298 13.15 9.01 -4.75
C ALA A 298 14.11 8.18 -3.90
N GLY A 299 14.35 6.91 -4.27
CA GLY A 299 15.34 6.04 -3.63
C GLY A 299 16.75 6.61 -3.74
N TYR A 300 17.15 6.99 -4.95
CA TYR A 300 18.47 7.58 -5.20
C TYR A 300 18.71 8.88 -4.40
N LEU A 301 17.70 9.75 -4.31
CA LEU A 301 17.80 10.99 -3.55
C LEU A 301 17.75 10.76 -2.04
N ALA A 302 16.99 9.77 -1.56
CA ALA A 302 16.89 9.42 -0.14
C ALA A 302 18.23 8.93 0.45
N ASP A 303 19.11 8.36 -0.38
CA ASP A 303 20.47 7.95 0.03
C ASP A 303 21.45 9.13 0.12
N ARG A 304 21.15 10.28 -0.48
CA ARG A 304 22.04 11.44 -0.59
C ARG A 304 21.61 12.68 0.17
N ILE A 305 20.31 12.85 0.36
CA ILE A 305 19.70 14.00 0.99
C ILE A 305 18.98 13.56 2.26
N LYS A 306 19.06 14.37 3.31
CA LYS A 306 18.36 14.11 4.57
C LYS A 306 16.85 14.00 4.34
N VAL A 307 16.25 12.91 4.78
CA VAL A 307 14.86 12.51 4.48
C VAL A 307 13.84 13.60 4.82
N HIS A 308 14.04 14.36 5.91
CA HIS A 308 13.11 15.43 6.30
C HIS A 308 13.05 16.57 5.29
N TYR A 309 14.14 16.92 4.60
CA TYR A 309 14.10 17.91 3.53
C TYR A 309 13.39 17.40 2.28
N ILE A 310 13.65 16.14 1.89
CA ILE A 310 12.93 15.52 0.76
C ILE A 310 11.44 15.53 1.05
N LYS A 311 11.05 15.13 2.28
CA LYS A 311 9.65 15.05 2.69
C LYS A 311 8.98 16.43 2.69
N ALA A 312 9.69 17.47 3.13
CA ALA A 312 9.19 18.85 3.08
C ALA A 312 8.94 19.33 1.65
N ILE A 313 9.89 19.11 0.74
CA ILE A 313 9.73 19.45 -0.69
C ILE A 313 8.57 18.64 -1.28
N ASN A 314 8.43 17.37 -0.92
CA ASN A 314 7.35 16.51 -1.40
C ASN A 314 5.97 17.03 -0.99
N PHE A 315 5.82 17.63 0.22
CA PHE A 315 4.57 18.29 0.62
C PHE A 315 4.25 19.52 -0.22
N ILE A 316 5.27 20.24 -0.72
CA ILE A 316 5.06 21.35 -1.68
C ILE A 316 4.53 20.80 -3.00
N VAL A 317 5.09 19.68 -3.48
CA VAL A 317 4.58 19.00 -4.69
C VAL A 317 3.12 18.56 -4.48
N PHE A 318 2.78 18.07 -3.29
CA PHE A 318 1.39 17.70 -2.97
C PHE A 318 0.45 18.90 -2.95
N LEU A 319 0.89 20.04 -2.39
CA LEU A 319 0.13 21.30 -2.44
C LEU A 319 -0.15 21.74 -3.87
N ILE A 320 0.84 21.63 -4.76
CA ILE A 320 0.67 21.94 -6.19
C ILE A 320 -0.38 20.97 -6.79
N ALA A 321 -0.32 19.67 -6.48
CA ALA A 321 -1.31 18.72 -6.95
C ALA A 321 -2.74 19.09 -6.49
N ILE A 322 -2.92 19.42 -5.20
CA ILE A 322 -4.23 19.86 -4.67
C ILE A 322 -4.67 21.17 -5.34
N GLY A 323 -3.78 22.11 -5.55
CA GLY A 323 -4.08 23.37 -6.26
C GLY A 323 -4.53 23.13 -7.70
N VAL A 324 -3.87 22.19 -8.40
CA VAL A 324 -4.24 21.83 -9.78
C VAL A 324 -5.60 21.17 -9.83
N ILE A 325 -5.92 20.24 -8.93
CA ILE A 325 -7.26 19.62 -8.91
C ILE A 325 -8.35 20.59 -8.47
N LEU A 326 -8.02 21.58 -7.63
CA LEU A 326 -8.95 22.61 -7.19
C LEU A 326 -9.32 23.58 -8.31
N TYR A 327 -8.33 24.15 -8.98
CA TYR A 327 -8.51 25.22 -9.98
C TYR A 327 -8.52 24.74 -11.41
N GLY A 328 -8.06 23.51 -11.68
CA GLY A 328 -8.02 22.93 -13.02
C GLY A 328 -9.41 22.74 -13.61
N SER A 329 -9.63 23.33 -14.79
CA SER A 329 -10.88 23.23 -15.57
C SER A 329 -10.67 22.56 -16.91
N SER A 330 -9.42 22.48 -17.41
CA SER A 330 -9.11 21.81 -18.67
C SER A 330 -8.56 20.41 -18.44
N LYS A 331 -8.69 19.56 -19.44
CA LYS A 331 -8.19 18.17 -19.42
C LYS A 331 -6.69 18.11 -19.18
N GLU A 332 -5.94 19.00 -19.81
CA GLU A 332 -4.48 19.08 -19.71
C GLU A 332 -4.03 19.44 -18.29
N LEU A 333 -4.69 20.42 -17.64
CA LEU A 333 -4.40 20.79 -16.26
C LEU A 333 -4.73 19.64 -15.29
N LEU A 334 -5.83 18.93 -15.51
CA LEU A 334 -6.18 17.78 -14.68
C LEU A 334 -5.23 16.58 -14.90
N MET A 335 -4.68 16.41 -16.10
CA MET A 335 -3.59 15.45 -16.34
C MET A 335 -2.31 15.86 -15.60
N ALA A 336 -2.01 17.17 -15.46
CA ALA A 336 -0.90 17.65 -14.64
C ALA A 336 -1.09 17.31 -13.15
N TYR A 337 -2.34 17.28 -12.63
CA TYR A 337 -2.60 16.74 -11.29
C TYR A 337 -2.06 15.31 -11.16
N ALA A 338 -2.34 14.43 -12.11
CA ALA A 338 -1.89 13.04 -12.05
C ALA A 338 -0.35 12.95 -12.06
N VAL A 339 0.34 13.85 -12.77
CA VAL A 339 1.80 13.94 -12.75
C VAL A 339 2.31 14.34 -11.36
N PHE A 340 1.85 15.46 -10.81
CA PHE A 340 2.29 15.94 -9.51
C PHE A 340 1.93 14.96 -8.38
N ASN A 341 0.73 14.37 -8.43
CA ASN A 341 0.32 13.37 -7.45
C ASN A 341 1.14 12.08 -7.57
N GLY A 342 1.48 11.64 -8.77
CA GLY A 342 2.34 10.48 -9.00
C GLY A 342 3.75 10.67 -8.45
N VAL A 343 4.35 11.84 -8.67
CA VAL A 343 5.62 12.25 -8.06
C VAL A 343 5.50 12.23 -6.54
N PHE A 344 4.47 12.89 -6.00
CA PHE A 344 4.21 12.95 -4.57
C PHE A 344 4.13 11.55 -3.94
N VAL A 345 3.32 10.66 -4.48
CA VAL A 345 3.12 9.30 -3.95
C VAL A 345 4.41 8.48 -4.01
N ALA A 346 5.20 8.62 -5.09
CA ALA A 346 6.51 7.97 -5.22
C ALA A 346 7.45 8.36 -4.08
N PHE A 347 7.63 9.66 -3.89
CA PHE A 347 8.54 10.19 -2.86
C PHE A 347 8.02 9.92 -1.44
N ASP A 348 6.71 10.02 -1.21
CA ASP A 348 6.13 9.71 0.11
C ASP A 348 6.33 8.26 0.50
N SER A 349 6.12 7.32 -0.42
CA SER A 349 6.31 5.88 -0.20
C SER A 349 7.76 5.56 0.20
N VAL A 350 8.75 6.07 -0.54
CA VAL A 350 10.17 5.81 -0.28
C VAL A 350 10.62 6.49 1.01
N THR A 351 10.33 7.79 1.18
CA THR A 351 10.76 8.53 2.37
C THR A 351 10.15 7.97 3.64
N THR A 352 8.90 7.53 3.61
CA THR A 352 8.23 6.82 4.71
C THR A 352 8.93 5.50 5.06
N GLY A 353 9.42 4.76 4.05
CA GLY A 353 10.14 3.50 4.23
C GLY A 353 11.48 3.66 4.96
N VAL A 354 12.26 4.70 4.61
CA VAL A 354 13.60 4.93 5.14
C VAL A 354 13.63 5.82 6.40
N LEU A 355 12.57 6.57 6.67
CA LEU A 355 12.50 7.55 7.77
C LEU A 355 12.76 6.91 9.14
N TRP A 356 11.98 5.88 9.49
CA TRP A 356 12.02 5.28 10.81
C TRP A 356 13.36 4.64 11.17
N PRO A 357 13.99 3.82 10.29
CA PRO A 357 15.32 3.30 10.59
C PRO A 357 16.39 4.39 10.66
N ASN A 358 16.27 5.48 9.88
CA ASN A 358 17.22 6.59 9.91
C ASN A 358 17.09 7.46 11.18
N TYR A 359 15.92 7.49 11.81
CA TYR A 359 15.65 8.30 13.01
C TYR A 359 15.89 7.55 14.30
N PHE A 360 15.52 6.27 14.35
CA PHE A 360 15.43 5.50 15.60
C PHE A 360 16.19 4.17 15.57
N GLY A 361 16.93 3.88 14.50
CA GLY A 361 17.66 2.62 14.36
C GLY A 361 16.77 1.42 14.03
N ARG A 362 17.34 0.21 14.09
CA ARG A 362 16.70 -1.00 13.54
C ARG A 362 16.14 -1.95 14.61
N LYS A 363 16.68 -1.94 15.84
CA LYS A 363 16.39 -2.93 16.87
C LYS A 363 14.90 -3.00 17.26
N HIS A 364 14.22 -1.86 17.38
CA HIS A 364 12.80 -1.76 17.76
C HIS A 364 11.92 -1.23 16.63
N LEU A 365 12.41 -1.34 15.39
CA LEU A 365 11.75 -0.78 14.20
C LEU A 365 10.34 -1.32 13.99
N GLY A 366 10.10 -2.61 14.28
CA GLY A 366 8.79 -3.24 14.14
C GLY A 366 7.72 -2.57 15.00
N SER A 367 8.01 -2.33 16.27
CA SER A 367 7.08 -1.66 17.19
C SER A 367 6.84 -0.21 16.82
N ILE A 368 7.89 0.55 16.44
CA ILE A 368 7.81 1.93 16.02
C ILE A 368 6.96 2.05 14.73
N ARG A 369 7.23 1.21 13.74
CA ARG A 369 6.45 1.17 12.50
C ARG A 369 5.01 0.71 12.71
N GLY A 370 4.77 -0.19 13.69
CA GLY A 370 3.43 -0.62 14.05
C GLY A 370 2.54 0.55 14.47
N ILE A 371 3.03 1.44 15.35
CA ILE A 371 2.32 2.65 15.76
C ILE A 371 2.08 3.58 14.55
N ALA A 372 3.10 3.76 13.72
CA ALA A 372 3.00 4.60 12.54
C ALA A 372 1.96 4.06 11.54
N MET A 373 1.92 2.76 11.31
CA MET A 373 0.92 2.11 10.44
C MET A 373 -0.50 2.28 10.98
N THR A 374 -0.70 2.11 12.29
CA THR A 374 -2.01 2.35 12.91
C THR A 374 -2.46 3.80 12.69
N ALA A 375 -1.57 4.77 12.91
CA ALA A 375 -1.88 6.18 12.67
C ALA A 375 -2.22 6.47 11.20
N MET A 376 -1.51 5.86 10.25
CA MET A 376 -1.82 5.96 8.81
C MET A 376 -3.19 5.37 8.47
N VAL A 377 -3.55 4.22 9.05
CA VAL A 377 -4.88 3.61 8.84
C VAL A 377 -5.98 4.51 9.38
N VAL A 378 -5.79 5.11 10.57
CA VAL A 378 -6.72 6.09 11.13
C VAL A 378 -6.86 7.30 10.19
N GLY A 379 -5.75 7.85 9.71
CA GLY A 379 -5.76 8.94 8.73
C GLY A 379 -6.53 8.57 7.45
N SER A 380 -6.22 7.41 6.87
CA SER A 380 -6.89 6.91 5.67
C SER A 380 -8.40 6.72 5.87
N ALA A 381 -8.81 6.25 7.06
CA ALA A 381 -10.22 6.07 7.38
C ALA A 381 -10.97 7.39 7.54
N LEU A 382 -10.32 8.40 8.12
CA LEU A 382 -10.92 9.72 8.34
C LEU A 382 -10.93 10.58 7.07
N GLY A 383 -10.11 10.26 6.06
CA GLY A 383 -9.97 11.04 4.83
C GLY A 383 -11.29 11.29 4.08
N PRO A 384 -12.06 10.27 3.69
CA PRO A 384 -13.28 10.44 2.89
C PRO A 384 -14.41 11.18 3.58
N LEU A 385 -14.49 11.14 4.92
CA LEU A 385 -15.60 11.71 5.70
C LEU A 385 -15.83 13.21 5.43
N PRO A 386 -14.83 14.11 5.59
CA PRO A 386 -15.03 15.54 5.39
C PRO A 386 -15.45 15.88 3.96
N PHE A 387 -14.98 15.12 2.96
CA PHE A 387 -15.35 15.31 1.56
C PHE A 387 -16.83 14.94 1.31
N GLY A 388 -17.30 13.83 1.91
CA GLY A 388 -18.69 13.41 1.81
C GLY A 388 -19.65 14.45 2.41
N PHE A 389 -19.36 14.90 3.63
CA PHE A 389 -20.15 15.96 4.31
C PHE A 389 -20.11 17.29 3.56
N ALA A 390 -18.93 17.70 3.07
CA ALA A 390 -18.81 18.94 2.29
C ALA A 390 -19.69 18.88 1.03
N TYR A 391 -19.70 17.76 0.31
CA TYR A 391 -20.55 17.61 -0.85
C TYR A 391 -22.05 17.67 -0.51
N ASP A 392 -22.50 16.97 0.53
CA ASP A 392 -23.90 16.92 0.91
C ASP A 392 -24.42 18.29 1.46
N ILE A 393 -23.57 19.09 2.09
CA ILE A 393 -23.94 20.38 2.69
C ILE A 393 -23.72 21.54 1.72
N LEU A 394 -22.58 21.55 1.01
CA LEU A 394 -22.14 22.69 0.18
C LEU A 394 -22.34 22.45 -1.32
N GLY A 395 -22.72 21.24 -1.72
CA GLY A 395 -22.95 20.86 -3.12
C GLY A 395 -21.67 20.70 -3.95
N GLY A 396 -20.47 20.66 -3.32
CA GLY A 396 -19.20 20.56 -4.03
C GLY A 396 -18.00 20.26 -3.16
N TYR A 397 -16.81 20.29 -3.78
CA TYR A 397 -15.56 19.93 -3.13
C TYR A 397 -14.57 21.10 -2.96
N LYS A 398 -14.94 22.31 -3.39
CA LYS A 398 -14.02 23.46 -3.41
C LYS A 398 -13.53 23.82 -2.00
N GLU A 399 -14.46 23.94 -1.07
CA GLU A 399 -14.20 24.38 0.30
C GLU A 399 -13.37 23.32 1.06
N ILE A 400 -13.70 22.05 0.88
CA ILE A 400 -12.95 20.98 1.54
C ILE A 400 -11.54 20.83 0.95
N LEU A 401 -11.35 21.01 -0.34
CA LEU A 401 -10.01 20.98 -0.94
C LEU A 401 -9.15 22.13 -0.43
N LEU A 402 -9.72 23.34 -0.28
CA LEU A 402 -9.04 24.48 0.36
C LEU A 402 -8.64 24.18 1.81
N LEU A 403 -9.56 23.61 2.59
CA LEU A 403 -9.27 23.21 3.97
C LEU A 403 -8.16 22.14 4.01
N MET A 404 -8.19 21.17 3.12
CA MET A 404 -7.19 20.09 3.06
C MET A 404 -5.80 20.58 2.68
N MET A 405 -5.64 21.73 2.02
CA MET A 405 -4.32 22.32 1.74
C MET A 405 -3.57 22.75 3.01
N ILE A 406 -4.27 23.04 4.11
CA ILE A 406 -3.65 23.42 5.37
C ILE A 406 -2.76 22.31 5.92
N PHE A 407 -3.18 21.05 5.80
CA PHE A 407 -2.45 19.90 6.35
C PHE A 407 -1.08 19.67 5.70
N PRO A 408 -0.91 19.64 4.37
CA PRO A 408 0.41 19.59 3.74
C PRO A 408 1.31 20.78 4.07
N ILE A 409 0.75 22.00 4.23
CA ILE A 409 1.54 23.17 4.68
C ILE A 409 2.12 22.90 6.07
N LEU A 410 1.27 22.51 7.03
CA LEU A 410 1.70 22.18 8.38
C LEU A 410 2.68 21.00 8.39
N ALA A 411 2.47 19.98 7.54
CA ALA A 411 3.37 18.85 7.44
C ALA A 411 4.73 19.23 6.81
N ALA A 412 4.77 20.13 5.84
CA ALA A 412 6.03 20.66 5.30
C ALA A 412 6.84 21.36 6.40
N ILE A 413 6.20 22.24 7.18
CA ILE A 413 6.83 22.92 8.31
C ILE A 413 7.29 21.89 9.36
N ALA A 414 6.41 20.97 9.75
CA ALA A 414 6.72 19.91 10.72
C ALA A 414 7.92 19.06 10.29
N SER A 415 8.02 18.77 8.99
CA SER A 415 9.14 18.02 8.44
C SER A 415 10.47 18.78 8.55
N ILE A 416 10.49 20.07 8.21
CA ILE A 416 11.69 20.93 8.30
C ILE A 416 12.19 21.03 9.74
N VAL A 417 11.30 21.22 10.71
CA VAL A 417 11.65 21.43 12.14
C VAL A 417 11.87 20.11 12.90
N SER A 418 11.88 18.98 12.21
CA SER A 418 12.05 17.67 12.80
C SER A 418 13.26 16.91 12.23
N PRO A 419 14.51 17.38 12.47
CA PRO A 419 15.70 16.60 12.15
C PRO A 419 15.75 15.31 13.01
N PRO A 420 16.56 14.30 12.59
CA PRO A 420 16.79 13.12 13.42
C PRO A 420 17.22 13.50 14.83
N PRO A 421 16.62 12.87 15.87
CA PRO A 421 16.96 13.19 17.24
C PRO A 421 18.41 12.78 17.53
N LYS A 422 19.15 13.60 18.29
CA LYS A 422 20.48 13.24 18.77
C LYS A 422 20.31 12.26 19.93
N TYR A 423 21.00 11.13 19.86
CA TYR A 423 21.11 10.22 20.99
C TYR A 423 21.90 10.97 22.07
N GLN A 424 21.33 11.09 23.26
CA GLN A 424 22.06 11.55 24.43
C GLN A 424 22.52 10.29 25.17
N ASP A 425 23.85 10.10 25.24
CA ASP A 425 24.50 9.03 26.00
C ASP A 425 24.14 9.12 27.47
#